data_c4dd71a1d20192077f871404c523a29c
#
_entry.id   c4dd71a1d20192077f871404c523a29c
#
_cell.length_a   1.000
_cell.length_b   1.000
_cell.length_c   1.000
_cell.angle_alpha   90.00
_cell.angle_beta   90.00
_cell.angle_gamma   90.00
#
_symmetry.space_group_name_H-M   'P 1'
#
loop_
_entity.id
_entity.type
_entity.pdbx_description
1 polymer ?
#
loop_
_entity_poly.entity_id
_entity_poly.type
_entity_poly.pdbx_seq_one_letter_code
_entity_poly.pdbx_strand_id
1 'polypeptide(L)'
;MAIKGSLKEASLADVCQLLALGLKTGCLSVTDRSNFGQIYFDEGRVIYARIVNRRDRLGDLMVRDALITHDQLEQVIEMQRERPDRRLGELLVESGFISPSALELYIKVQIEEAIYYLFTWTRGSFYFEADEKPDAGEVLVSINPESLLLEGARRVDEWSLIEKKIPSLDLIFRVDNERALESESELTEMQKSLLSHLDGTKTVREIVDRTGFVEFEVGKAIYGLIQAGFAERVGKREAQPAARSREADVQEARNLAVAFYRAGMREEATREYRRVLELRPSDSDAKQHLALLALHAGEYRDALRQLRAMVEESGPGYVAFMNMAHVLMRLGRPADALLVLDEADHLVPGTPAAALARAEASLMANRLPDALEALALYRERERDESARPARYWYAAALAHAWAGDLGEASRLAREGIARHQHSAPLHLVAGAVAERRNDLEIARTHYREAAEEDPQLPQAQKDLGDVAYRLGLHDEAGDHYERAIELAPDLGDDVYTRLGNLQYKRFRREDAVKYWRRALELNPQNQVVRANLDVVADALGSRGSG
;
A
#
# COMPACT_ATOMS: atom_id res chain seq x y z
N MET A 1 -7.09 5.05 -11.07
CA MET A 1 -8.36 4.69 -10.41
C MET A 1 -8.14 3.36 -9.69
N ALA A 2 -8.22 3.34 -8.37
CA ALA A 2 -8.04 2.10 -7.60
C ALA A 2 -9.38 1.35 -7.53
N ILE A 3 -9.39 0.07 -7.89
CA ILE A 3 -10.55 -0.82 -7.76
C ILE A 3 -10.23 -1.79 -6.63
N LYS A 4 -11.07 -1.83 -5.59
CA LYS A 4 -10.92 -2.77 -4.46
C LYS A 4 -12.25 -3.42 -4.13
N GLY A 5 -12.20 -4.66 -3.63
CA GLY A 5 -13.40 -5.39 -3.25
C GLY A 5 -13.09 -6.70 -2.56
N SER A 6 -14.14 -7.46 -2.30
CA SER A 6 -14.08 -8.77 -1.67
C SER A 6 -14.36 -9.87 -2.69
N LEU A 7 -13.60 -10.98 -2.64
CA LEU A 7 -13.83 -12.17 -3.47
C LEU A 7 -15.16 -12.86 -3.18
N LYS A 8 -15.85 -12.50 -2.07
CA LYS A 8 -17.20 -12.96 -1.78
C LYS A 8 -18.27 -12.25 -2.61
N GLU A 9 -17.99 -11.01 -3.06
CA GLU A 9 -18.93 -10.17 -3.80
C GLU A 9 -18.71 -10.26 -5.30
N ALA A 10 -17.46 -10.39 -5.74
CA ALA A 10 -17.08 -10.58 -7.13
C ALA A 10 -16.00 -11.64 -7.23
N SER A 11 -16.19 -12.65 -8.09
CA SER A 11 -15.16 -13.66 -8.32
C SER A 11 -13.92 -13.04 -8.96
N LEU A 12 -12.75 -13.64 -8.74
CA LEU A 12 -11.52 -13.16 -9.38
C LEU A 12 -11.61 -13.20 -10.91
N ALA A 13 -12.33 -14.18 -11.46
CA ALA A 13 -12.57 -14.29 -12.90
C ALA A 13 -13.37 -13.09 -13.43
N ASP A 14 -14.44 -12.66 -12.71
CA ASP A 14 -15.25 -11.49 -13.10
C ASP A 14 -14.41 -10.20 -13.07
N VAL A 15 -13.55 -10.05 -12.05
CA VAL A 15 -12.64 -8.90 -11.94
C VAL A 15 -11.64 -8.89 -13.09
N CYS A 16 -11.02 -10.03 -13.42
CA CYS A 16 -10.12 -10.15 -14.56
C CYS A 16 -10.83 -9.83 -15.89
N GLN A 17 -12.07 -10.26 -16.05
CA GLN A 17 -12.89 -9.93 -17.23
C GLN A 17 -13.15 -8.43 -17.35
N LEU A 18 -13.49 -7.76 -16.25
CA LEU A 18 -13.68 -6.31 -16.22
C LEU A 18 -12.42 -5.55 -16.61
N LEU A 19 -11.26 -5.96 -16.10
CA LEU A 19 -9.96 -5.36 -16.43
C LEU A 19 -9.59 -5.58 -17.90
N ALA A 20 -9.86 -6.78 -18.42
CA ALA A 20 -9.64 -7.13 -19.82
C ALA A 20 -10.52 -6.29 -20.77
N LEU A 21 -11.84 -6.25 -20.55
CA LEU A 21 -12.77 -5.47 -21.34
C LEU A 21 -12.52 -3.96 -21.26
N GLY A 22 -12.05 -3.49 -20.10
CA GLY A 22 -11.68 -2.09 -19.87
C GLY A 22 -10.29 -1.72 -20.39
N LEU A 23 -9.57 -2.62 -21.07
CA LEU A 23 -8.20 -2.43 -21.59
C LEU A 23 -7.27 -1.82 -20.53
N LYS A 24 -7.35 -2.31 -19.28
CA LYS A 24 -6.60 -1.75 -18.16
C LYS A 24 -5.15 -2.23 -18.17
N THR A 25 -4.25 -1.31 -17.79
CA THR A 25 -2.84 -1.59 -17.52
C THR A 25 -2.58 -1.39 -16.04
N GLY A 26 -1.88 -2.33 -15.37
CA GLY A 26 -1.58 -2.27 -13.94
C GLY A 26 -1.53 -3.64 -13.26
N CYS A 27 -1.52 -3.66 -11.94
CA CYS A 27 -1.41 -4.86 -11.10
C CYS A 27 -2.70 -5.13 -10.31
N LEU A 28 -3.23 -6.35 -10.45
CA LEU A 28 -4.29 -6.87 -9.59
C LEU A 28 -3.67 -7.74 -8.48
N SER A 29 -3.63 -7.20 -7.29
CA SER A 29 -3.22 -7.90 -6.06
C SER A 29 -4.41 -8.60 -5.43
N VAL A 30 -4.24 -9.87 -5.04
CA VAL A 30 -5.30 -10.73 -4.51
C VAL A 30 -4.82 -11.42 -3.24
N THR A 31 -5.69 -11.54 -2.25
CA THR A 31 -5.41 -12.24 -1.00
C THR A 31 -6.40 -13.37 -0.74
N ASP A 32 -5.93 -14.46 -0.13
CA ASP A 32 -6.75 -15.45 0.53
C ASP A 32 -6.11 -15.79 1.89
N ARG A 33 -6.68 -15.27 2.99
CA ARG A 33 -6.15 -15.41 4.35
C ARG A 33 -4.69 -14.92 4.46
N SER A 34 -3.73 -15.87 4.43
CA SER A 34 -2.28 -15.64 4.50
C SER A 34 -1.58 -15.85 3.16
N ASN A 35 -2.32 -16.01 2.07
CA ASN A 35 -1.74 -16.12 0.73
C ASN A 35 -1.90 -14.80 -0.02
N PHE A 36 -0.92 -14.50 -0.88
CA PHE A 36 -0.90 -13.29 -1.69
C PHE A 36 -0.48 -13.62 -3.12
N GLY A 37 -1.26 -13.13 -4.07
CA GLY A 37 -0.99 -13.28 -5.50
C GLY A 37 -1.12 -11.96 -6.24
N GLN A 38 -0.46 -11.86 -7.37
CA GLN A 38 -0.49 -10.70 -8.26
C GLN A 38 -0.68 -11.15 -9.70
N ILE A 39 -1.52 -10.42 -10.43
CA ILE A 39 -1.73 -10.59 -11.88
C ILE A 39 -1.51 -9.22 -12.53
N TYR A 40 -0.60 -9.15 -13.48
CA TYR A 40 -0.27 -7.92 -14.18
C TYR A 40 -0.92 -7.89 -15.56
N PHE A 41 -1.51 -6.74 -15.86
CA PHE A 41 -2.20 -6.48 -17.12
C PHE A 41 -1.48 -5.38 -17.91
N ASP A 42 -1.49 -5.53 -19.23
CA ASP A 42 -1.10 -4.50 -20.18
C ASP A 42 -2.14 -4.43 -21.30
N GLU A 43 -2.79 -3.28 -21.43
CA GLU A 43 -3.91 -3.07 -22.36
C GLU A 43 -4.97 -4.19 -22.30
N GLY A 44 -5.29 -4.64 -21.08
CA GLY A 44 -6.25 -5.71 -20.82
C GLY A 44 -5.73 -7.13 -21.05
N ARG A 45 -4.51 -7.32 -21.52
CA ARG A 45 -3.88 -8.64 -21.67
C ARG A 45 -3.10 -9.00 -20.42
N VAL A 46 -3.11 -10.26 -20.02
CA VAL A 46 -2.27 -10.71 -18.92
C VAL A 46 -0.84 -10.86 -19.41
N ILE A 47 0.10 -10.21 -18.70
CA ILE A 47 1.52 -10.23 -19.05
C ILE A 47 2.39 -10.98 -18.05
N TYR A 48 1.94 -11.09 -16.79
CA TYR A 48 2.67 -11.78 -15.72
C TYR A 48 1.72 -12.15 -14.58
N ALA A 49 2.02 -13.23 -13.84
CA ALA A 49 1.35 -13.55 -12.58
C ALA A 49 2.31 -14.28 -11.65
N ARG A 50 2.13 -14.04 -10.33
CA ARG A 50 2.90 -14.72 -9.28
C ARG A 50 2.09 -14.94 -8.01
N ILE A 51 2.48 -15.92 -7.22
CA ILE A 51 1.96 -16.19 -5.90
C ILE A 51 3.14 -16.20 -4.93
N VAL A 52 3.08 -15.34 -3.92
CA VAL A 52 4.15 -15.21 -2.92
C VAL A 52 4.28 -16.50 -2.12
N ASN A 53 5.50 -16.94 -1.87
CA ASN A 53 5.84 -18.18 -1.16
C ASN A 53 5.41 -19.50 -1.86
N ARG A 54 4.81 -19.44 -3.05
CA ARG A 54 4.63 -20.64 -3.86
C ARG A 54 5.96 -21.00 -4.51
N ARG A 55 6.37 -22.27 -4.35
CA ARG A 55 7.59 -22.75 -5.02
C ARG A 55 7.40 -22.65 -6.52
N ASP A 56 8.34 -22.00 -7.17
CA ASP A 56 8.43 -21.96 -8.60
C ASP A 56 8.84 -23.34 -9.11
N ARG A 57 8.00 -23.93 -9.95
CA ARG A 57 8.20 -25.28 -10.46
C ARG A 57 8.68 -25.30 -11.91
N LEU A 58 9.22 -24.18 -12.41
CA LEU A 58 9.66 -24.08 -13.79
C LEU A 58 10.63 -25.21 -14.17
N GLY A 59 11.64 -25.46 -13.32
CA GLY A 59 12.59 -26.55 -13.53
C GLY A 59 11.94 -27.92 -13.47
N ASP A 60 11.05 -28.15 -12.52
CA ASP A 60 10.34 -29.44 -12.37
C ASP A 60 9.44 -29.73 -13.58
N LEU A 61 8.75 -28.70 -14.09
CA LEU A 61 7.95 -28.81 -15.33
C LEU A 61 8.80 -29.22 -16.52
N MET A 62 9.97 -28.58 -16.68
CA MET A 62 10.89 -28.88 -17.78
C MET A 62 11.51 -30.29 -17.67
N VAL A 63 11.81 -30.77 -16.48
CA VAL A 63 12.28 -32.16 -16.24
C VAL A 63 11.18 -33.16 -16.53
N ARG A 64 9.96 -32.90 -16.07
CA ARG A 64 8.80 -33.76 -16.34
C ARG A 64 8.55 -33.99 -17.84
N ASP A 65 8.65 -32.89 -18.60
CA ASP A 65 8.40 -32.91 -20.02
C ASP A 65 9.66 -33.34 -20.84
N ALA A 66 10.70 -33.83 -20.13
CA ALA A 66 11.96 -34.29 -20.67
C ALA A 66 12.71 -33.25 -21.53
N LEU A 67 12.45 -31.95 -21.29
CA LEU A 67 13.16 -30.86 -21.94
C LEU A 67 14.60 -30.73 -21.39
N ILE A 68 14.74 -30.94 -20.08
CA ILE A 68 16.04 -31.02 -19.38
C ILE A 68 16.09 -32.26 -18.50
N THR A 69 17.29 -32.69 -18.15
CA THR A 69 17.48 -33.76 -17.18
C THR A 69 17.52 -33.24 -15.74
N HIS A 70 17.32 -34.12 -14.77
CA HIS A 70 17.43 -33.75 -13.34
C HIS A 70 18.84 -33.25 -13.00
N ASP A 71 19.87 -33.89 -13.53
CA ASP A 71 21.28 -33.46 -13.34
C ASP A 71 21.54 -32.06 -13.91
N GLN A 72 20.97 -31.73 -15.08
CA GLN A 72 21.07 -30.39 -15.66
C GLN A 72 20.37 -29.35 -14.79
N LEU A 73 19.21 -29.68 -14.20
CA LEU A 73 18.50 -28.79 -13.28
C LEU A 73 19.33 -28.56 -12.01
N GLU A 74 19.88 -29.62 -11.38
CA GLU A 74 20.75 -29.49 -10.21
C GLU A 74 21.98 -28.64 -10.49
N GLN A 75 22.63 -28.84 -11.64
CA GLN A 75 23.77 -28.03 -12.07
C GLN A 75 23.42 -26.54 -12.14
N VAL A 76 22.28 -26.19 -12.72
CA VAL A 76 21.86 -24.77 -12.86
C VAL A 76 21.44 -24.19 -11.52
N ILE A 77 20.83 -24.97 -10.62
CA ILE A 77 20.52 -24.54 -9.25
C ILE A 77 21.81 -24.20 -8.48
N GLU A 78 22.87 -25.00 -8.65
CA GLU A 78 24.17 -24.69 -8.01
C GLU A 78 24.78 -23.41 -8.58
N MET A 79 24.74 -23.22 -9.91
CA MET A 79 25.16 -21.98 -10.56
C MET A 79 24.36 -20.76 -10.03
N GLN A 80 23.07 -20.92 -9.78
CA GLN A 80 22.22 -19.85 -9.24
C GLN A 80 22.61 -19.47 -7.81
N ARG A 81 23.06 -20.42 -6.99
CA ARG A 81 23.58 -20.12 -5.64
C ARG A 81 24.82 -19.24 -5.69
N GLU A 82 25.67 -19.43 -6.70
CA GLU A 82 26.87 -18.59 -6.92
C GLU A 82 26.53 -17.23 -7.54
N ARG A 83 25.42 -17.14 -8.28
CA ARG A 83 24.94 -15.95 -8.99
C ARG A 83 23.49 -15.65 -8.63
N PRO A 84 23.20 -15.17 -7.40
CA PRO A 84 21.83 -15.00 -6.90
C PRO A 84 21.05 -13.89 -7.60
N ASP A 85 21.72 -13.04 -8.36
CA ASP A 85 21.15 -11.99 -9.22
C ASP A 85 20.59 -12.54 -10.54
N ARG A 86 20.95 -13.79 -10.93
CA ARG A 86 20.50 -14.43 -12.16
C ARG A 86 19.35 -15.40 -11.89
N ARG A 87 18.40 -15.46 -12.82
CA ARG A 87 17.24 -16.35 -12.72
C ARG A 87 17.53 -17.73 -13.31
N LEU A 88 16.86 -18.74 -12.75
CA LEU A 88 16.99 -20.13 -13.20
C LEU A 88 16.80 -20.28 -14.72
N GLY A 89 15.74 -19.67 -15.27
CA GLY A 89 15.44 -19.73 -16.70
C GLY A 89 16.53 -19.09 -17.58
N GLU A 90 17.10 -17.96 -17.15
CA GLU A 90 18.20 -17.31 -17.85
C GLU A 90 19.46 -18.19 -17.85
N LEU A 91 19.78 -18.80 -16.72
CA LEU A 91 20.93 -19.70 -16.60
C LEU A 91 20.76 -20.96 -17.42
N LEU A 92 19.54 -21.51 -17.53
CA LEU A 92 19.24 -22.63 -18.41
C LEU A 92 19.49 -22.28 -19.89
N VAL A 93 19.13 -21.08 -20.33
CA VAL A 93 19.41 -20.58 -21.68
C VAL A 93 20.90 -20.32 -21.89
N GLU A 94 21.58 -19.66 -20.94
CA GLU A 94 23.02 -19.39 -20.99
C GLU A 94 23.85 -20.68 -21.06
N SER A 95 23.41 -21.73 -20.35
CA SER A 95 24.05 -23.04 -20.37
C SER A 95 23.76 -23.85 -21.67
N GLY A 96 22.91 -23.33 -22.55
CA GLY A 96 22.51 -23.98 -23.77
C GLY A 96 21.60 -25.22 -23.59
N PHE A 97 21.02 -25.41 -22.41
CA PHE A 97 20.12 -26.52 -22.13
C PHE A 97 18.74 -26.33 -22.74
N ILE A 98 18.29 -25.08 -22.87
CA ILE A 98 17.02 -24.74 -23.54
C ILE A 98 17.18 -23.55 -24.46
N SER A 99 16.27 -23.41 -25.43
CA SER A 99 16.19 -22.21 -26.27
C SER A 99 15.39 -21.07 -25.55
N PRO A 100 15.60 -19.80 -25.94
CA PRO A 100 14.80 -18.70 -25.44
C PRO A 100 13.29 -18.89 -25.68
N SER A 101 12.91 -19.45 -26.83
CA SER A 101 11.50 -19.72 -27.16
C SER A 101 10.90 -20.83 -26.31
N ALA A 102 11.68 -21.83 -25.90
CA ALA A 102 11.24 -22.84 -24.97
C ALA A 102 11.03 -22.22 -23.57
N LEU A 103 11.95 -21.35 -23.13
CA LEU A 103 11.78 -20.63 -21.85
C LEU A 103 10.47 -19.83 -21.83
N GLU A 104 10.20 -19.05 -22.88
CA GLU A 104 8.98 -18.25 -22.99
C GLU A 104 7.71 -19.11 -22.91
N LEU A 105 7.71 -20.29 -23.60
CA LEU A 105 6.59 -21.22 -23.54
C LEU A 105 6.34 -21.74 -22.12
N TYR A 106 7.39 -22.15 -21.40
CA TYR A 106 7.25 -22.69 -20.05
C TYR A 106 6.90 -21.62 -19.03
N ILE A 107 7.39 -20.39 -19.18
CA ILE A 107 6.95 -19.25 -18.37
C ILE A 107 5.47 -18.94 -18.60
N LYS A 108 5.00 -19.03 -19.85
CA LYS A 108 3.57 -18.89 -20.14
C LYS A 108 2.74 -19.93 -19.39
N VAL A 109 3.12 -21.20 -19.45
CA VAL A 109 2.46 -22.29 -18.71
C VAL A 109 2.45 -22.02 -17.19
N GLN A 110 3.58 -21.58 -16.66
CA GLN A 110 3.69 -21.23 -15.23
C GLN A 110 2.76 -20.09 -14.82
N ILE A 111 2.65 -19.04 -15.64
CA ILE A 111 1.74 -17.92 -15.42
C ILE A 111 0.28 -18.39 -15.47
N GLU A 112 -0.08 -19.20 -16.48
CA GLU A 112 -1.41 -19.79 -16.63
C GLU A 112 -1.80 -20.61 -15.38
N GLU A 113 -0.91 -21.48 -14.91
CA GLU A 113 -1.13 -22.30 -13.71
C GLU A 113 -1.25 -21.45 -12.42
N ALA A 114 -0.49 -20.36 -12.31
CA ALA A 114 -0.64 -19.44 -11.19
C ALA A 114 -2.03 -18.80 -11.20
N ILE A 115 -2.52 -18.36 -12.36
CA ILE A 115 -3.84 -17.74 -12.51
C ILE A 115 -4.95 -18.74 -12.22
N TYR A 116 -4.86 -19.97 -12.74
CA TYR A 116 -5.87 -21.00 -12.46
C TYR A 116 -5.94 -21.34 -10.97
N TYR A 117 -4.81 -21.36 -10.28
CA TYR A 117 -4.79 -21.52 -8.84
C TYR A 117 -5.43 -20.34 -8.12
N LEU A 118 -5.14 -19.10 -8.54
CA LEU A 118 -5.77 -17.90 -7.98
C LEU A 118 -7.29 -17.90 -8.16
N PHE A 119 -7.82 -18.41 -9.28
CA PHE A 119 -9.25 -18.53 -9.52
C PHE A 119 -9.98 -19.47 -8.54
N THR A 120 -9.26 -20.36 -7.87
CA THR A 120 -9.84 -21.21 -6.80
C THR A 120 -10.07 -20.44 -5.49
N TRP A 121 -9.53 -19.23 -5.35
CA TRP A 121 -9.70 -18.43 -4.14
C TRP A 121 -11.09 -17.78 -4.13
N THR A 122 -11.89 -18.17 -3.14
CA THR A 122 -13.28 -17.70 -2.98
C THR A 122 -13.47 -16.74 -1.83
N ARG A 123 -12.40 -16.48 -1.06
CA ARG A 123 -12.41 -15.61 0.13
C ARG A 123 -11.20 -14.71 0.10
N GLY A 124 -11.35 -13.53 0.70
CA GLY A 124 -10.27 -12.56 0.74
C GLY A 124 -10.65 -11.27 0.02
N SER A 125 -9.67 -10.48 -0.31
CA SER A 125 -9.85 -9.18 -0.95
C SER A 125 -8.96 -9.06 -2.18
N PHE A 126 -9.35 -8.16 -3.06
CA PHE A 126 -8.54 -7.77 -4.20
C PHE A 126 -8.39 -6.25 -4.27
N TYR A 127 -7.29 -5.82 -4.86
CA TYR A 127 -6.95 -4.43 -5.10
C TYR A 127 -6.24 -4.29 -6.45
N PHE A 128 -6.73 -3.41 -7.31
CA PHE A 128 -6.11 -3.09 -8.59
C PHE A 128 -5.46 -1.73 -8.53
N GLU A 129 -4.19 -1.67 -8.86
CA GLU A 129 -3.39 -0.46 -9.00
C GLU A 129 -3.04 -0.22 -10.46
N ALA A 130 -3.48 0.93 -10.99
CA ALA A 130 -3.22 1.30 -12.38
C ALA A 130 -1.75 1.66 -12.56
N ASP A 131 -1.22 1.36 -13.75
CA ASP A 131 0.13 1.69 -14.21
C ASP A 131 1.28 1.03 -13.42
N GLU A 132 0.98 0.14 -12.46
CA GLU A 132 1.99 -0.65 -11.77
C GLU A 132 2.50 -1.75 -12.68
N LYS A 133 3.85 -1.87 -12.75
CA LYS A 133 4.55 -2.82 -13.63
C LYS A 133 5.22 -3.93 -12.82
N PRO A 134 5.44 -5.11 -13.45
CA PRO A 134 6.24 -6.16 -12.84
C PRO A 134 7.66 -5.69 -12.50
N ASP A 135 8.31 -6.38 -11.56
CA ASP A 135 9.70 -6.09 -11.19
C ASP A 135 10.62 -6.16 -12.44
N ALA A 136 11.64 -5.30 -12.46
CA ALA A 136 12.59 -5.27 -13.58
C ALA A 136 13.27 -6.62 -13.77
N GLY A 137 13.36 -7.09 -15.03
CA GLY A 137 13.96 -8.39 -15.39
C GLY A 137 12.98 -9.57 -15.41
N GLU A 138 11.68 -9.38 -15.11
CA GLU A 138 10.69 -10.45 -15.35
C GLU A 138 10.51 -10.71 -16.86
N VAL A 139 10.41 -11.99 -17.23
CA VAL A 139 10.06 -12.38 -18.60
C VAL A 139 8.55 -12.23 -18.76
N LEU A 140 8.16 -11.31 -19.60
CA LEU A 140 6.76 -11.00 -19.85
C LEU A 140 6.25 -11.77 -21.05
N VAL A 141 5.02 -12.30 -20.94
CA VAL A 141 4.32 -12.97 -22.04
C VAL A 141 2.96 -12.33 -22.23
N SER A 142 2.46 -12.31 -23.45
CA SER A 142 1.14 -11.74 -23.73
C SER A 142 0.10 -12.85 -23.85
N ILE A 143 -0.78 -12.99 -22.85
CA ILE A 143 -1.79 -14.05 -22.79
C ILE A 143 -3.17 -13.42 -22.99
N ASN A 144 -4.00 -14.06 -23.85
CA ASN A 144 -5.38 -13.64 -24.04
C ASN A 144 -6.21 -13.99 -22.80
N PRO A 145 -6.85 -13.00 -22.13
CA PRO A 145 -7.66 -13.25 -20.94
C PRO A 145 -8.85 -14.19 -21.19
N GLU A 146 -9.47 -14.15 -22.36
CA GLU A 146 -10.63 -14.99 -22.67
C GLU A 146 -10.31 -16.49 -22.56
N SER A 147 -9.15 -16.91 -23.06
CA SER A 147 -8.72 -18.31 -22.95
C SER A 147 -8.46 -18.72 -21.50
N LEU A 148 -7.88 -17.81 -20.70
CA LEU A 148 -7.66 -18.02 -19.27
C LEU A 148 -8.98 -18.13 -18.50
N LEU A 149 -9.95 -17.28 -18.82
CA LEU A 149 -11.25 -17.27 -18.16
C LEU A 149 -12.05 -18.53 -18.45
N LEU A 150 -12.07 -18.98 -19.72
CA LEU A 150 -12.78 -20.19 -20.11
C LEU A 150 -12.19 -21.44 -19.44
N GLU A 151 -10.88 -21.61 -19.53
CA GLU A 151 -10.19 -22.75 -18.91
C GLU A 151 -10.25 -22.66 -17.37
N GLY A 152 -10.10 -21.47 -16.81
CA GLY A 152 -10.21 -21.24 -15.37
C GLY A 152 -11.59 -21.59 -14.82
N ALA A 153 -12.68 -21.16 -15.49
CA ALA A 153 -14.04 -21.51 -15.11
C ALA A 153 -14.26 -23.04 -15.14
N ARG A 154 -13.79 -23.71 -16.21
CA ARG A 154 -13.85 -25.17 -16.32
C ARG A 154 -13.14 -25.85 -15.16
N ARG A 155 -11.93 -25.39 -14.80
CA ARG A 155 -11.15 -25.96 -13.69
C ARG A 155 -11.80 -25.72 -12.33
N VAL A 156 -12.39 -24.56 -12.08
CA VAL A 156 -13.14 -24.26 -10.85
C VAL A 156 -14.36 -25.18 -10.70
N ASP A 157 -15.11 -25.39 -11.78
CA ASP A 157 -16.25 -26.29 -11.77
C ASP A 157 -15.82 -27.76 -11.50
N GLU A 158 -14.78 -28.24 -12.20
CA GLU A 158 -14.25 -29.57 -11.97
C GLU A 158 -13.66 -29.71 -10.56
N TRP A 159 -12.94 -28.69 -10.06
CA TRP A 159 -12.39 -28.71 -8.70
C TRP A 159 -13.47 -28.82 -7.62
N SER A 160 -14.61 -28.18 -7.82
CA SER A 160 -15.75 -28.28 -6.91
C SER A 160 -16.29 -29.70 -6.76
N LEU A 161 -16.12 -30.54 -7.78
CA LEU A 161 -16.47 -31.97 -7.73
C LEU A 161 -15.36 -32.78 -7.07
N ILE A 162 -14.11 -32.48 -7.39
CA ILE A 162 -12.93 -33.13 -6.81
C ILE A 162 -12.89 -32.92 -5.30
N GLU A 163 -13.07 -31.68 -4.83
CA GLU A 163 -13.03 -31.31 -3.41
C GLU A 163 -14.05 -32.08 -2.55
N LYS A 164 -15.21 -32.46 -3.11
CA LYS A 164 -16.18 -33.29 -2.39
C LYS A 164 -15.64 -34.68 -2.03
N LYS A 165 -14.71 -35.21 -2.81
CA LYS A 165 -14.08 -36.53 -2.58
C LYS A 165 -12.68 -36.40 -1.99
N ILE A 166 -11.98 -35.33 -2.31
CA ILE A 166 -10.61 -35.01 -1.90
C ILE A 166 -10.59 -33.62 -1.23
N PRO A 167 -11.23 -33.46 -0.04
CA PRO A 167 -11.33 -32.17 0.64
C PRO A 167 -10.00 -31.69 1.27
N SER A 168 -8.95 -32.50 1.22
CA SER A 168 -7.61 -32.14 1.70
C SER A 168 -6.55 -32.94 0.96
N LEU A 169 -5.45 -32.31 0.64
CA LEU A 169 -4.27 -32.96 0.07
C LEU A 169 -3.55 -33.90 1.07
N ASP A 170 -3.93 -33.90 2.34
CA ASP A 170 -3.38 -34.74 3.38
C ASP A 170 -4.04 -36.15 3.40
N LEU A 171 -4.98 -36.40 2.50
CA LEU A 171 -5.61 -37.69 2.32
C LEU A 171 -4.67 -38.69 1.66
N ILE A 172 -4.84 -39.97 2.04
CA ILE A 172 -4.09 -41.12 1.51
C ILE A 172 -5.07 -42.02 0.76
N PHE A 173 -4.69 -42.35 -0.47
CA PHE A 173 -5.46 -43.23 -1.33
C PHE A 173 -4.66 -44.48 -1.67
N ARG A 174 -5.36 -45.60 -1.89
CA ARG A 174 -4.80 -46.84 -2.39
C ARG A 174 -5.54 -47.23 -3.64
N VAL A 175 -4.80 -47.72 -4.64
CA VAL A 175 -5.34 -48.27 -5.87
C VAL A 175 -5.29 -49.82 -5.78
N ASP A 176 -6.35 -50.46 -6.25
CA ASP A 176 -6.35 -51.88 -6.56
C ASP A 176 -5.61 -52.06 -7.91
N ASN A 177 -4.32 -52.34 -7.82
CA ASN A 177 -3.45 -52.43 -8.99
C ASN A 177 -3.84 -53.58 -9.93
N GLU A 178 -4.38 -54.72 -9.42
CA GLU A 178 -4.79 -55.84 -10.26
C GLU A 178 -5.96 -55.42 -11.15
N ARG A 179 -7.00 -54.85 -10.57
CA ARG A 179 -8.16 -54.34 -11.31
C ARG A 179 -7.84 -53.17 -12.25
N ALA A 180 -6.96 -52.29 -11.83
CA ALA A 180 -6.58 -51.16 -12.65
C ALA A 180 -5.76 -51.57 -13.88
N LEU A 181 -4.88 -52.58 -13.76
CA LEU A 181 -4.11 -53.10 -14.85
C LEU A 181 -4.94 -53.92 -15.84
N GLU A 182 -5.97 -54.66 -15.36
CA GLU A 182 -6.93 -55.35 -16.25
C GLU A 182 -7.73 -54.39 -17.13
N SER A 183 -7.94 -53.16 -16.66
CA SER A 183 -8.64 -52.09 -17.40
C SER A 183 -7.71 -50.98 -17.93
N GLU A 184 -6.46 -51.27 -18.14
CA GLU A 184 -5.41 -50.29 -18.52
C GLU A 184 -5.78 -49.45 -19.75
N SER A 185 -6.54 -49.99 -20.70
CA SER A 185 -7.01 -49.29 -21.90
C SER A 185 -8.03 -48.19 -21.61
N GLU A 186 -8.66 -48.21 -20.41
CA GLU A 186 -9.63 -47.20 -19.99
C GLU A 186 -8.98 -46.04 -19.19
N LEU A 187 -7.73 -46.21 -18.76
CA LEU A 187 -6.99 -45.22 -17.99
C LEU A 187 -6.31 -44.19 -18.85
N THR A 188 -6.39 -42.92 -18.43
CA THR A 188 -5.59 -41.84 -19.04
C THR A 188 -4.10 -42.03 -18.70
N GLU A 189 -3.20 -41.48 -19.51
CA GLU A 189 -1.76 -41.53 -19.25
C GLU A 189 -1.40 -40.94 -17.86
N MET A 190 -2.10 -39.88 -17.46
CA MET A 190 -1.95 -39.29 -16.14
C MET A 190 -2.36 -40.25 -15.01
N GLN A 191 -3.45 -40.99 -15.17
CA GLN A 191 -3.87 -42.00 -14.20
C GLN A 191 -2.85 -43.15 -14.10
N LYS A 192 -2.35 -43.63 -15.24
CA LYS A 192 -1.30 -44.67 -15.28
C LYS A 192 -0.03 -44.24 -14.55
N SER A 193 0.41 -43.01 -14.75
CA SER A 193 1.62 -42.49 -14.10
C SER A 193 1.49 -42.40 -12.58
N LEU A 194 0.27 -42.26 -12.05
CA LEU A 194 0.01 -42.18 -10.61
C LEU A 194 -0.19 -43.53 -9.92
N LEU A 195 -0.43 -44.63 -10.64
CA LEU A 195 -0.71 -45.95 -10.05
C LEU A 195 0.38 -46.37 -9.05
N SER A 196 1.65 -46.20 -9.39
CA SER A 196 2.79 -46.56 -8.53
C SER A 196 2.93 -45.67 -7.28
N HIS A 197 2.28 -44.55 -7.26
CA HIS A 197 2.33 -43.59 -6.14
C HIS A 197 1.16 -43.76 -5.17
N LEU A 198 0.05 -44.37 -5.61
CA LEU A 198 -1.17 -44.61 -4.83
C LEU A 198 -1.12 -45.96 -4.08
N ASP A 199 -0.04 -46.14 -3.33
CA ASP A 199 0.28 -47.37 -2.57
C ASP A 199 -0.39 -47.47 -1.19
N GLY A 200 -1.16 -46.44 -0.79
CA GLY A 200 -1.78 -46.37 0.53
C GLY A 200 -0.85 -45.83 1.63
N THR A 201 0.33 -45.32 1.26
CA THR A 201 1.30 -44.77 2.22
C THR A 201 1.53 -43.28 2.06
N LYS A 202 1.34 -42.72 0.88
CA LYS A 202 1.62 -41.33 0.54
C LYS A 202 0.35 -40.50 0.55
N THR A 203 0.46 -39.26 1.04
CA THR A 203 -0.60 -38.26 0.91
C THR A 203 -0.64 -37.74 -0.52
N VAL A 204 -1.77 -37.17 -0.93
CA VAL A 204 -1.90 -36.48 -2.24
C VAL A 204 -0.83 -35.39 -2.38
N ARG A 205 -0.54 -34.66 -1.31
CA ARG A 205 0.52 -33.64 -1.27
C ARG A 205 1.89 -34.23 -1.60
N GLU A 206 2.27 -35.33 -0.95
CA GLU A 206 3.55 -35.99 -1.22
C GLU A 206 3.64 -36.54 -2.64
N ILE A 207 2.51 -36.93 -3.22
CA ILE A 207 2.45 -37.36 -4.63
C ILE A 207 2.68 -36.16 -5.54
N VAL A 208 2.00 -35.05 -5.31
CA VAL A 208 2.20 -33.78 -6.03
C VAL A 208 3.67 -33.33 -5.95
N ASP A 209 4.28 -33.38 -4.76
CA ASP A 209 5.68 -32.96 -4.56
C ASP A 209 6.69 -33.89 -5.23
N ARG A 210 6.40 -35.19 -5.32
CA ARG A 210 7.30 -36.18 -5.95
C ARG A 210 7.20 -36.26 -7.46
N THR A 211 5.99 -36.05 -7.98
CA THR A 211 5.73 -36.17 -9.43
C THR A 211 5.93 -34.87 -10.19
N GLY A 212 5.95 -33.73 -9.49
CA GLY A 212 5.98 -32.41 -10.12
C GLY A 212 4.69 -32.03 -10.86
N PHE A 213 3.64 -32.89 -10.82
CA PHE A 213 2.35 -32.57 -11.41
C PHE A 213 1.61 -31.49 -10.61
N VAL A 214 0.75 -30.75 -11.28
CA VAL A 214 -0.07 -29.73 -10.64
C VAL A 214 -1.14 -30.39 -9.76
N GLU A 215 -1.47 -29.76 -8.62
CA GLU A 215 -2.47 -30.25 -7.68
C GLU A 215 -3.80 -30.61 -8.36
N PHE A 216 -4.23 -29.79 -9.32
CA PHE A 216 -5.45 -30.02 -10.08
C PHE A 216 -5.40 -31.31 -10.91
N GLU A 217 -4.31 -31.57 -11.62
CA GLU A 217 -4.15 -32.75 -12.44
C GLU A 217 -4.11 -34.03 -11.60
N VAL A 218 -3.34 -34.00 -10.49
CA VAL A 218 -3.29 -35.12 -9.53
C VAL A 218 -4.66 -35.38 -8.92
N GLY A 219 -5.34 -34.31 -8.45
CA GLY A 219 -6.68 -34.40 -7.88
C GLY A 219 -7.70 -34.97 -8.87
N LYS A 220 -7.68 -34.50 -10.13
CA LYS A 220 -8.56 -34.96 -11.21
C LYS A 220 -8.30 -36.43 -11.56
N ALA A 221 -7.04 -36.85 -11.64
CA ALA A 221 -6.70 -38.23 -11.94
C ALA A 221 -7.15 -39.18 -10.81
N ILE A 222 -6.89 -38.81 -9.55
CA ILE A 222 -7.35 -39.59 -8.38
C ILE A 222 -8.88 -39.61 -8.33
N TYR A 223 -9.56 -38.49 -8.58
CA TYR A 223 -11.02 -38.45 -8.65
C TYR A 223 -11.58 -39.38 -9.71
N GLY A 224 -10.99 -39.43 -10.90
CA GLY A 224 -11.36 -40.36 -11.95
C GLY A 224 -11.19 -41.83 -11.52
N LEU A 225 -10.07 -42.16 -10.86
CA LEU A 225 -9.83 -43.49 -10.32
C LEU A 225 -10.84 -43.88 -9.23
N ILE A 226 -11.26 -42.95 -8.38
CA ILE A 226 -12.33 -43.16 -7.37
C ILE A 226 -13.67 -43.39 -8.08
N GLN A 227 -14.01 -42.64 -9.09
CA GLN A 227 -15.28 -42.79 -9.83
C GLN A 227 -15.36 -44.14 -10.55
N ALA A 228 -14.24 -44.58 -11.12
CA ALA A 228 -14.14 -45.89 -11.77
C ALA A 228 -14.08 -47.07 -10.75
N GLY A 229 -14.00 -46.80 -9.45
CA GLY A 229 -13.91 -47.83 -8.41
C GLY A 229 -12.53 -48.49 -8.30
N PHE A 230 -11.50 -47.89 -8.85
CA PHE A 230 -10.11 -48.40 -8.77
C PHE A 230 -9.35 -47.85 -7.57
N ALA A 231 -9.75 -46.69 -7.01
CA ALA A 231 -9.08 -46.11 -5.85
C ALA A 231 -10.04 -45.93 -4.67
N GLU A 232 -9.52 -46.19 -3.47
CA GLU A 232 -10.23 -46.00 -2.21
C GLU A 232 -9.41 -45.11 -1.26
N ARG A 233 -10.12 -44.36 -0.41
CA ARG A 233 -9.49 -43.60 0.68
C ARG A 233 -9.13 -44.54 1.82
N VAL A 234 -7.84 -44.60 2.18
CA VAL A 234 -7.34 -45.43 3.28
C VAL A 234 -7.05 -44.66 4.56
N GLY A 235 -6.83 -43.34 4.45
CA GLY A 235 -6.52 -42.57 5.65
C GLY A 235 -6.36 -41.06 5.39
N LYS A 236 -5.99 -40.39 6.47
CA LYS A 236 -5.52 -39.02 6.46
C LYS A 236 -4.27 -38.94 7.33
N ARG A 237 -3.21 -38.38 6.83
CA ARG A 237 -2.02 -38.02 7.59
C ARG A 237 -1.82 -36.54 7.46
N GLU A 238 -2.14 -35.82 8.53
CA GLU A 238 -1.76 -34.40 8.54
C GLU A 238 -0.27 -34.35 8.29
N ALA A 239 0.13 -33.58 7.26
CA ALA A 239 1.52 -33.35 7.04
C ALA A 239 2.07 -32.88 8.38
N GLN A 240 2.90 -33.73 9.02
CA GLN A 240 3.81 -33.14 10.01
C GLN A 240 4.50 -32.05 9.22
N PRO A 241 4.38 -30.79 9.62
CA PRO A 241 5.16 -29.76 8.97
C PRO A 241 6.58 -30.33 9.00
N ALA A 242 7.11 -30.70 7.83
CA ALA A 242 8.52 -31.02 7.70
C ALA A 242 9.17 -29.93 8.50
N ALA A 243 10.00 -30.29 9.53
CA ALA A 243 10.44 -29.36 10.53
C ALA A 243 10.97 -28.12 9.81
N ARG A 244 10.04 -27.21 9.48
CA ARG A 244 10.39 -25.95 8.79
C ARG A 244 11.32 -25.30 9.77
N SER A 245 12.49 -24.95 9.31
CA SER A 245 13.40 -24.21 10.18
C SER A 245 12.63 -22.93 10.56
N ARG A 246 12.70 -22.52 11.81
CA ARG A 246 12.13 -21.25 12.28
C ARG A 246 12.49 -20.09 11.33
N GLU A 247 13.65 -20.22 10.68
CA GLU A 247 14.13 -19.29 9.66
C GLU A 247 13.25 -19.29 8.40
N ALA A 248 12.80 -20.45 7.93
CA ALA A 248 11.90 -20.54 6.78
C ALA A 248 10.52 -19.91 7.09
N ASP A 249 10.00 -20.10 8.32
CA ASP A 249 8.74 -19.48 8.73
C ASP A 249 8.87 -17.96 8.85
N VAL A 250 10.00 -17.46 9.35
CA VAL A 250 10.31 -16.02 9.38
C VAL A 250 10.36 -15.45 7.97
N GLN A 251 11.04 -16.13 7.05
CA GLN A 251 11.17 -15.65 5.66
C GLN A 251 9.82 -15.67 4.95
N GLU A 252 8.99 -16.68 5.18
CA GLU A 252 7.62 -16.75 4.62
C GLU A 252 6.77 -15.57 5.08
N ALA A 253 6.75 -15.30 6.39
CA ALA A 253 6.00 -14.18 6.96
C ALA A 253 6.54 -12.83 6.46
N ARG A 254 7.87 -12.69 6.33
CA ARG A 254 8.51 -11.47 5.81
C ARG A 254 8.13 -11.22 4.35
N ASN A 255 8.18 -12.25 3.49
CA ASN A 255 7.81 -12.12 2.08
C ASN A 255 6.37 -11.64 1.93
N LEU A 256 5.45 -12.19 2.73
CA LEU A 256 4.04 -11.77 2.75
C LEU A 256 3.90 -10.33 3.25
N ALA A 257 4.56 -9.98 4.36
CA ALA A 257 4.52 -8.64 4.93
C ALA A 257 4.98 -7.57 3.92
N VAL A 258 6.09 -7.82 3.23
CA VAL A 258 6.62 -6.92 2.19
C VAL A 258 5.66 -6.82 1.01
N ALA A 259 5.08 -7.95 0.57
CA ALA A 259 4.14 -7.96 -0.55
C ALA A 259 2.87 -7.17 -0.21
N PHE A 260 2.29 -7.37 0.98
CA PHE A 260 1.14 -6.59 1.46
C PHE A 260 1.46 -5.11 1.62
N TYR A 261 2.65 -4.78 2.14
CA TYR A 261 3.08 -3.40 2.31
C TYR A 261 3.18 -2.66 0.96
N ARG A 262 3.81 -3.29 -0.05
CA ARG A 262 3.91 -2.74 -1.41
C ARG A 262 2.55 -2.57 -2.08
N ALA A 263 1.65 -3.52 -1.87
CA ALA A 263 0.27 -3.46 -2.38
C ALA A 263 -0.65 -2.48 -1.61
N GLY A 264 -0.13 -1.70 -0.65
CA GLY A 264 -0.93 -0.77 0.14
C GLY A 264 -1.90 -1.43 1.13
N MET A 265 -1.84 -2.75 1.31
CA MET A 265 -2.68 -3.56 2.20
C MET A 265 -2.12 -3.51 3.62
N ARG A 266 -2.36 -2.37 4.29
CA ARG A 266 -1.67 -2.01 5.55
C ARG A 266 -2.02 -2.92 6.72
N GLU A 267 -3.27 -3.37 6.83
CA GLU A 267 -3.72 -4.24 7.91
C GLU A 267 -3.08 -5.63 7.81
N GLU A 268 -3.05 -6.20 6.60
CA GLU A 268 -2.42 -7.47 6.31
C GLU A 268 -0.91 -7.40 6.52
N ALA A 269 -0.27 -6.33 6.04
CA ALA A 269 1.16 -6.09 6.26
C ALA A 269 1.48 -6.02 7.77
N THR A 270 0.67 -5.29 8.55
CA THR A 270 0.83 -5.19 10.00
C THR A 270 0.73 -6.54 10.68
N ARG A 271 -0.22 -7.39 10.28
CA ARG A 271 -0.40 -8.73 10.83
C ARG A 271 0.83 -9.61 10.56
N GLU A 272 1.32 -9.61 9.33
CA GLU A 272 2.46 -10.46 8.96
C GLU A 272 3.78 -9.95 9.55
N TYR A 273 4.01 -8.63 9.65
CA TYR A 273 5.19 -8.11 10.38
C TYR A 273 5.12 -8.43 11.89
N ARG A 274 3.94 -8.43 12.52
CA ARG A 274 3.79 -8.92 13.90
C ARG A 274 4.15 -10.39 14.01
N ARG A 275 3.72 -11.22 13.05
CA ARG A 275 4.10 -12.64 12.99
C ARG A 275 5.61 -12.83 12.85
N VAL A 276 6.29 -11.98 12.06
CA VAL A 276 7.77 -11.97 12.00
C VAL A 276 8.36 -11.73 13.39
N LEU A 277 7.83 -10.77 14.17
CA LEU A 277 8.32 -10.47 15.52
C LEU A 277 7.99 -11.57 16.55
N GLU A 278 6.87 -12.29 16.41
CA GLU A 278 6.57 -13.48 17.22
C GLU A 278 7.61 -14.59 17.00
N LEU A 279 8.04 -14.77 15.75
CA LEU A 279 9.04 -15.75 15.37
C LEU A 279 10.48 -15.24 15.67
N ARG A 280 10.75 -13.95 15.45
CA ARG A 280 12.04 -13.32 15.66
C ARG A 280 11.88 -11.93 16.31
N PRO A 281 11.84 -11.85 17.66
CA PRO A 281 11.60 -10.59 18.38
C PRO A 281 12.64 -9.48 18.11
N SER A 282 13.85 -9.84 17.69
CA SER A 282 14.93 -8.90 17.40
C SER A 282 14.97 -8.43 15.94
N ASP A 283 13.96 -8.73 15.13
CA ASP A 283 13.93 -8.34 13.72
C ASP A 283 13.73 -6.82 13.56
N SER A 284 14.82 -6.11 13.24
CA SER A 284 14.83 -4.65 13.11
C SER A 284 13.96 -4.16 11.94
N ASP A 285 13.98 -4.89 10.82
CA ASP A 285 13.20 -4.51 9.63
C ASP A 285 11.70 -4.58 9.90
N ALA A 286 11.25 -5.63 10.58
CA ALA A 286 9.84 -5.77 10.95
C ALA A 286 9.40 -4.67 11.93
N LYS A 287 10.22 -4.33 12.92
CA LYS A 287 9.96 -3.20 13.85
C LYS A 287 9.86 -1.88 13.10
N GLN A 288 10.79 -1.62 12.18
CA GLN A 288 10.78 -0.40 11.38
C GLN A 288 9.52 -0.27 10.53
N HIS A 289 9.13 -1.34 9.83
CA HIS A 289 7.93 -1.32 8.99
C HIS A 289 6.64 -1.18 9.82
N LEU A 290 6.56 -1.81 10.99
CA LEU A 290 5.43 -1.59 11.91
C LEU A 290 5.34 -0.15 12.40
N ALA A 291 6.47 0.48 12.70
CA ALA A 291 6.50 1.89 13.07
C ALA A 291 6.05 2.80 11.90
N LEU A 292 6.45 2.49 10.66
CA LEU A 292 5.98 3.21 9.47
C LEU A 292 4.49 3.00 9.21
N LEU A 293 3.99 1.78 9.39
CA LEU A 293 2.56 1.47 9.26
C LEU A 293 1.74 2.23 10.31
N ALA A 294 2.19 2.28 11.56
CA ALA A 294 1.57 3.05 12.62
C ALA A 294 1.59 4.58 12.31
N LEU A 295 2.69 5.08 11.74
CA LEU A 295 2.79 6.46 11.28
C LEU A 295 1.75 6.77 10.18
N HIS A 296 1.61 5.90 9.19
CA HIS A 296 0.61 6.04 8.13
C HIS A 296 -0.84 5.92 8.62
N ALA A 297 -1.06 5.16 9.69
CA ALA A 297 -2.37 5.03 10.34
C ALA A 297 -2.71 6.24 11.23
N GLY A 298 -1.78 7.19 11.41
CA GLY A 298 -1.94 8.32 12.34
C GLY A 298 -1.72 7.96 13.82
N GLU A 299 -1.26 6.74 14.10
CA GLU A 299 -0.96 6.23 15.45
C GLU A 299 0.43 6.72 15.92
N TYR A 300 0.63 8.04 15.90
CA TYR A 300 1.95 8.66 16.10
C TYR A 300 2.62 8.31 17.43
N ARG A 301 1.84 8.17 18.52
CA ARG A 301 2.39 7.79 19.83
C ARG A 301 2.95 6.37 19.83
N ASP A 302 2.26 5.48 19.14
CA ASP A 302 2.66 4.09 19.01
C ASP A 302 3.91 3.95 18.12
N ALA A 303 3.91 4.64 16.97
CA ALA A 303 5.08 4.72 16.08
C ALA A 303 6.34 5.21 16.83
N LEU A 304 6.20 6.28 17.63
CA LEU A 304 7.33 6.81 18.41
C LEU A 304 7.85 5.80 19.45
N ARG A 305 6.92 5.10 20.14
CA ARG A 305 7.30 4.06 21.11
C ARG A 305 8.09 2.93 20.46
N GLN A 306 7.63 2.45 19.30
CA GLN A 306 8.28 1.37 18.55
C GLN A 306 9.67 1.78 18.04
N LEU A 307 9.80 3.00 17.49
CA LEU A 307 11.08 3.52 17.02
C LEU A 307 12.10 3.69 18.16
N ARG A 308 11.66 4.16 19.34
CA ARG A 308 12.52 4.25 20.51
C ARG A 308 13.01 2.89 20.98
N ALA A 309 12.10 1.92 21.12
CA ALA A 309 12.46 0.56 21.50
C ALA A 309 13.45 -0.05 20.50
N MET A 310 13.29 0.21 19.20
CA MET A 310 14.23 -0.24 18.18
C MET A 310 15.63 0.37 18.35
N VAL A 311 15.72 1.68 18.64
CA VAL A 311 17.00 2.35 18.88
C VAL A 311 17.68 1.83 20.17
N GLU A 312 16.90 1.58 21.23
CA GLU A 312 17.41 1.04 22.50
C GLU A 312 17.95 -0.39 22.34
N GLU A 313 17.30 -1.24 21.53
CA GLU A 313 17.69 -2.64 21.37
C GLU A 313 18.75 -2.88 20.28
N SER A 314 18.65 -2.15 19.16
CA SER A 314 19.49 -2.38 17.97
C SER A 314 20.60 -1.34 17.82
N GLY A 315 20.60 -0.32 18.69
CA GLY A 315 21.51 0.81 18.61
C GLY A 315 20.99 1.95 17.70
N PRO A 316 21.70 3.09 17.70
CA PRO A 316 21.32 4.26 16.94
C PRO A 316 21.42 4.02 15.43
N GLY A 317 20.39 4.44 14.69
CA GLY A 317 20.35 4.32 13.24
C GLY A 317 19.78 5.59 12.58
N TYR A 318 20.43 6.07 11.52
CA TYR A 318 20.03 7.29 10.81
C TYR A 318 18.56 7.28 10.41
N VAL A 319 18.10 6.20 9.77
CA VAL A 319 16.70 6.08 9.29
C VAL A 319 15.71 6.09 10.47
N ALA A 320 16.07 5.45 11.59
CA ALA A 320 15.23 5.45 12.79
C ALA A 320 15.06 6.87 13.34
N PHE A 321 16.16 7.63 13.46
CA PHE A 321 16.09 9.01 13.93
C PHE A 321 15.33 9.93 12.97
N MET A 322 15.50 9.77 11.66
CA MET A 322 14.72 10.52 10.67
C MET A 322 13.21 10.25 10.80
N ASN A 323 12.82 8.98 10.98
CA ASN A 323 11.42 8.61 11.21
C ASN A 323 10.89 9.13 12.55
N MET A 324 11.71 9.07 13.62
CA MET A 324 11.35 9.67 14.93
C MET A 324 11.13 11.17 14.83
N ALA A 325 11.98 11.89 14.11
CA ALA A 325 11.82 13.32 13.89
C ALA A 325 10.50 13.63 13.17
N HIS A 326 10.20 12.88 12.11
CA HIS A 326 8.92 13.03 11.41
C HIS A 326 7.71 12.77 12.31
N VAL A 327 7.73 11.69 13.10
CA VAL A 327 6.67 11.39 14.07
C VAL A 327 6.54 12.49 15.12
N LEU A 328 7.64 13.02 15.64
CA LEU A 328 7.63 14.10 16.63
C LEU A 328 7.04 15.40 16.06
N MET A 329 7.35 15.74 14.81
CA MET A 329 6.69 16.86 14.12
C MET A 329 5.18 16.64 14.02
N ARG A 330 4.73 15.45 13.64
CA ARG A 330 3.29 15.10 13.58
C ARG A 330 2.60 15.13 14.96
N LEU A 331 3.34 14.90 16.03
CA LEU A 331 2.86 15.05 17.42
C LEU A 331 2.89 16.50 17.93
N GLY A 332 3.27 17.49 17.11
CA GLY A 332 3.41 18.88 17.53
C GLY A 332 4.58 19.11 18.50
N ARG A 333 5.64 18.30 18.42
CA ARG A 333 6.83 18.35 19.26
C ARG A 333 8.09 18.68 18.45
N PRO A 334 8.13 19.82 17.74
CA PRO A 334 9.23 20.13 16.83
C PRO A 334 10.57 20.36 17.55
N ALA A 335 10.55 20.84 18.80
CA ALA A 335 11.79 20.99 19.58
C ALA A 335 12.48 19.64 19.84
N ASP A 336 11.70 18.61 20.15
CA ASP A 336 12.23 17.25 20.32
C ASP A 336 12.69 16.65 18.98
N ALA A 337 11.99 16.98 17.89
CA ALA A 337 12.38 16.57 16.55
C ALA A 337 13.78 17.13 16.19
N LEU A 338 14.08 18.37 16.53
CA LEU A 338 15.40 18.97 16.31
C LEU A 338 16.50 18.22 17.06
N LEU A 339 16.28 17.81 18.31
CA LEU A 339 17.23 17.02 19.09
C LEU A 339 17.53 15.67 18.42
N VAL A 340 16.49 15.01 17.92
CA VAL A 340 16.67 13.71 17.24
C VAL A 340 17.35 13.89 15.88
N LEU A 341 17.15 15.01 15.20
CA LEU A 341 17.86 15.33 13.96
C LEU A 341 19.34 15.64 14.20
N ASP A 342 19.72 16.17 15.36
CA ASP A 342 21.12 16.31 15.74
C ASP A 342 21.80 14.93 15.84
N GLU A 343 21.13 13.94 16.45
CA GLU A 343 21.65 12.57 16.51
C GLU A 343 21.74 11.92 15.11
N ALA A 344 20.77 12.19 14.21
CA ALA A 344 20.86 11.72 12.84
C ALA A 344 22.04 12.32 12.08
N ASP A 345 22.30 13.62 12.25
CA ASP A 345 23.44 14.33 11.64
C ASP A 345 24.79 13.84 12.19
N HIS A 346 24.87 13.43 13.46
CA HIS A 346 26.09 12.79 14.01
C HIS A 346 26.40 11.46 13.33
N LEU A 347 25.38 10.68 12.94
CA LEU A 347 25.58 9.41 12.25
C LEU A 347 25.93 9.57 10.76
N VAL A 348 25.21 10.46 10.08
CA VAL A 348 25.39 10.72 8.64
C VAL A 348 25.33 12.23 8.39
N PRO A 349 26.47 12.93 8.46
CA PRO A 349 26.51 14.39 8.40
C PRO A 349 26.05 14.96 7.05
N GLY A 350 25.25 16.01 7.11
CA GLY A 350 24.98 16.91 5.97
C GLY A 350 24.15 16.27 4.86
N THR A 351 23.25 15.35 5.15
CA THR A 351 22.34 14.81 4.15
C THR A 351 21.25 15.84 3.78
N PRO A 352 20.87 15.94 2.48
CA PRO A 352 19.76 16.81 2.09
C PRO A 352 18.47 16.50 2.86
N ALA A 353 18.17 15.21 3.09
CA ALA A 353 16.97 14.80 3.81
C ALA A 353 16.92 15.34 5.25
N ALA A 354 18.04 15.26 5.99
CA ALA A 354 18.13 15.79 7.36
C ALA A 354 18.05 17.32 7.37
N ALA A 355 18.71 18.00 6.42
CA ALA A 355 18.65 19.45 6.30
C ALA A 355 17.20 19.95 6.03
N LEU A 356 16.47 19.28 5.15
CA LEU A 356 15.08 19.63 4.89
C LEU A 356 14.16 19.37 6.09
N ALA A 357 14.31 18.22 6.75
CA ALA A 357 13.57 17.91 7.96
C ALA A 357 13.86 18.89 9.09
N ARG A 358 15.11 19.34 9.23
CA ARG A 358 15.51 20.40 10.17
C ARG A 358 14.85 21.73 9.85
N ALA A 359 14.78 22.12 8.58
CA ALA A 359 14.09 23.33 8.16
C ALA A 359 12.60 23.28 8.54
N GLU A 360 11.92 22.17 8.23
CA GLU A 360 10.51 21.95 8.56
C GLU A 360 10.29 22.00 10.09
N ALA A 361 11.11 21.31 10.87
CA ALA A 361 11.02 21.31 12.33
C ALA A 361 11.30 22.70 12.93
N SER A 362 12.28 23.45 12.36
CA SER A 362 12.60 24.81 12.79
C SER A 362 11.46 25.79 12.52
N LEU A 363 10.80 25.70 11.35
CA LEU A 363 9.60 26.49 11.07
C LEU A 363 8.47 26.16 12.06
N MET A 364 8.21 24.89 12.32
CA MET A 364 7.20 24.48 13.31
C MET A 364 7.54 24.93 14.73
N ALA A 365 8.84 25.03 15.06
CA ALA A 365 9.34 25.54 16.35
C ALA A 365 9.43 27.07 16.40
N ASN A 366 9.00 27.78 15.34
CA ASN A 366 9.12 29.24 15.21
C ASN A 366 10.59 29.74 15.29
N ARG A 367 11.54 28.94 14.80
CA ARG A 367 12.98 29.26 14.75
C ARG A 367 13.38 29.63 13.31
N LEU A 368 12.97 30.81 12.88
CA LEU A 368 13.17 31.26 11.49
C LEU A 368 14.65 31.31 11.04
N PRO A 369 15.62 31.80 11.84
CA PRO A 369 17.01 31.80 11.43
C PRO A 369 17.54 30.37 11.16
N ASP A 370 17.22 29.41 12.04
CA ASP A 370 17.67 28.02 11.91
C ASP A 370 17.04 27.36 10.67
N ALA A 371 15.78 27.72 10.35
CA ALA A 371 15.09 27.23 9.16
C ALA A 371 15.76 27.72 7.86
N LEU A 372 16.13 29.00 7.80
CA LEU A 372 16.80 29.58 6.64
C LEU A 372 18.20 28.99 6.45
N GLU A 373 18.97 28.77 7.52
CA GLU A 373 20.25 28.09 7.49
C GLU A 373 20.14 26.66 6.97
N ALA A 374 19.19 25.90 7.48
CA ALA A 374 18.92 24.53 7.05
C ALA A 374 18.50 24.44 5.57
N LEU A 375 17.69 25.39 5.09
CA LEU A 375 17.32 25.49 3.67
C LEU A 375 18.52 25.87 2.78
N ALA A 376 19.42 26.72 3.26
CA ALA A 376 20.66 27.04 2.57
C ALA A 376 21.57 25.82 2.44
N LEU A 377 21.73 25.06 3.52
CA LEU A 377 22.46 23.79 3.52
C LEU A 377 21.84 22.78 2.56
N TYR A 378 20.50 22.64 2.56
CA TYR A 378 19.80 21.80 1.60
C TYR A 378 20.16 22.13 0.16
N ARG A 379 20.12 23.43 -0.23
CA ARG A 379 20.44 23.88 -1.59
C ARG A 379 21.90 23.63 -1.98
N GLU A 380 22.82 23.72 -1.02
CA GLU A 380 24.24 23.42 -1.25
C GLU A 380 24.46 21.93 -1.58
N ARG A 381 23.73 21.06 -0.90
CA ARG A 381 23.84 19.61 -1.02
C ARG A 381 23.02 19.05 -2.18
N GLU A 382 21.80 19.56 -2.39
CA GLU A 382 20.95 19.20 -3.53
C GLU A 382 21.02 20.27 -4.62
N ARG A 383 21.97 20.07 -5.55
CA ARG A 383 22.23 21.02 -6.64
C ARG A 383 21.24 20.86 -7.80
N ASP A 384 20.67 19.66 -7.96
CA ASP A 384 19.66 19.42 -8.97
C ASP A 384 18.31 19.97 -8.52
N GLU A 385 17.91 21.06 -9.12
CA GLU A 385 16.61 21.67 -8.82
C GLU A 385 15.43 20.79 -9.20
N SER A 386 15.57 19.90 -10.18
CA SER A 386 14.51 18.98 -10.59
C SER A 386 14.25 17.89 -9.56
N ALA A 387 15.26 17.56 -8.74
CA ALA A 387 15.16 16.58 -7.66
C ALA A 387 14.54 17.17 -6.38
N ARG A 388 14.36 18.50 -6.28
CA ARG A 388 13.79 19.14 -5.08
C ARG A 388 12.31 18.83 -4.93
N PRO A 389 11.86 18.21 -3.82
CA PRO A 389 10.46 17.84 -3.60
C PRO A 389 9.59 19.07 -3.31
N ALA A 390 8.26 18.94 -3.50
CA ALA A 390 7.29 20.00 -3.22
C ALA A 390 7.43 20.61 -1.81
N ARG A 391 7.72 19.80 -0.81
CA ARG A 391 7.93 20.26 0.58
C ARG A 391 9.11 21.20 0.76
N TYR A 392 10.17 21.09 -0.06
CA TYR A 392 11.27 22.07 -0.05
C TYR A 392 10.78 23.44 -0.50
N TRP A 393 10.08 23.49 -1.62
CA TRP A 393 9.56 24.76 -2.18
C TRP A 393 8.55 25.41 -1.22
N TYR A 394 7.70 24.58 -0.58
CA TYR A 394 6.78 25.05 0.45
C TYR A 394 7.51 25.65 1.65
N ALA A 395 8.47 24.91 2.24
CA ALA A 395 9.23 25.38 3.40
C ALA A 395 10.03 26.63 3.10
N ALA A 396 10.66 26.70 1.91
CA ALA A 396 11.44 27.86 1.49
C ALA A 396 10.54 29.10 1.26
N ALA A 397 9.41 28.95 0.57
CA ALA A 397 8.46 30.05 0.37
C ALA A 397 7.90 30.55 1.71
N LEU A 398 7.54 29.65 2.63
CA LEU A 398 7.03 29.97 3.95
C LEU A 398 8.09 30.71 4.81
N ALA A 399 9.35 30.24 4.81
CA ALA A 399 10.45 30.85 5.54
C ALA A 399 10.70 32.31 5.06
N HIS A 400 10.78 32.53 3.75
CA HIS A 400 10.94 33.86 3.19
C HIS A 400 9.71 34.76 3.43
N ALA A 401 8.50 34.21 3.39
CA ALA A 401 7.29 34.93 3.77
C ALA A 401 7.34 35.38 5.24
N TRP A 402 7.79 34.53 6.15
CA TRP A 402 7.96 34.91 7.58
C TRP A 402 9.09 35.91 7.80
N ALA A 403 10.15 35.85 7.01
CA ALA A 403 11.20 36.84 7.01
C ALA A 403 10.75 38.22 6.46
N GLY A 404 9.55 38.31 5.87
CA GLY A 404 9.04 39.53 5.27
C GLY A 404 9.47 39.74 3.80
N ASP A 405 10.27 38.82 3.25
CA ASP A 405 10.68 38.86 1.83
C ASP A 405 9.59 38.20 0.96
N LEU A 406 8.49 38.95 0.77
CA LEU A 406 7.35 38.51 -0.01
C LEU A 406 7.66 38.36 -1.51
N GLY A 407 8.72 39.02 -2.00
CA GLY A 407 9.18 38.92 -3.38
C GLY A 407 9.76 37.53 -3.65
N GLU A 408 10.73 37.13 -2.83
CA GLU A 408 11.38 35.81 -2.93
C GLU A 408 10.41 34.69 -2.59
N ALA A 409 9.56 34.86 -1.57
CA ALA A 409 8.50 33.89 -1.24
C ALA A 409 7.57 33.62 -2.43
N SER A 410 7.13 34.69 -3.14
CA SER A 410 6.26 34.54 -4.33
C SER A 410 7.00 33.87 -5.49
N ARG A 411 8.30 34.12 -5.67
CA ARG A 411 9.11 33.46 -6.70
C ARG A 411 9.21 31.97 -6.42
N LEU A 412 9.59 31.61 -5.19
CA LEU A 412 9.75 30.21 -4.75
C LEU A 412 8.43 29.42 -4.84
N ALA A 413 7.31 29.99 -4.41
CA ALA A 413 6.00 29.36 -4.53
C ALA A 413 5.63 29.08 -6.00
N ARG A 414 5.83 30.06 -6.90
CA ARG A 414 5.56 29.89 -8.35
C ARG A 414 6.44 28.83 -8.98
N GLU A 415 7.74 28.80 -8.65
CA GLU A 415 8.66 27.78 -9.16
C GLU A 415 8.29 26.39 -8.64
N GLY A 416 7.89 26.30 -7.37
CA GLY A 416 7.39 25.06 -6.79
C GLY A 416 6.15 24.55 -7.51
N ILE A 417 5.14 25.40 -7.75
CA ILE A 417 3.91 25.07 -8.48
C ILE A 417 4.21 24.64 -9.91
N ALA A 418 5.13 25.31 -10.60
CA ALA A 418 5.49 24.96 -11.98
C ALA A 418 6.08 23.53 -12.08
N ARG A 419 6.77 23.05 -11.05
CA ARG A 419 7.37 21.71 -10.99
C ARG A 419 6.45 20.65 -10.39
N HIS A 420 5.57 21.06 -9.48
CA HIS A 420 4.68 20.20 -8.70
C HIS A 420 3.25 20.72 -8.79
N GLN A 421 2.65 20.59 -9.98
CA GLN A 421 1.35 21.21 -10.34
C GLN A 421 0.20 20.81 -9.40
N HIS A 422 0.21 19.57 -8.87
CA HIS A 422 -0.83 19.03 -8.00
C HIS A 422 -0.39 19.05 -6.52
N SER A 423 -0.11 20.24 -5.99
CA SER A 423 0.35 20.38 -4.60
C SER A 423 -0.45 21.43 -3.84
N ALA A 424 -1.49 20.99 -3.13
CA ALA A 424 -2.29 21.86 -2.26
C ALA A 424 -1.45 22.72 -1.29
N PRO A 425 -0.39 22.21 -0.61
CA PRO A 425 0.44 23.05 0.24
C PRO A 425 1.15 24.20 -0.48
N LEU A 426 1.59 23.99 -1.72
CA LEU A 426 2.22 25.07 -2.50
C LEU A 426 1.22 26.17 -2.88
N HIS A 427 0.01 25.81 -3.24
CA HIS A 427 -1.07 26.76 -3.48
C HIS A 427 -1.46 27.49 -2.19
N LEU A 428 -1.50 26.81 -1.02
CA LEU A 428 -1.74 27.47 0.26
C LEU A 428 -0.69 28.56 0.56
N VAL A 429 0.60 28.24 0.44
CA VAL A 429 1.64 29.25 0.71
C VAL A 429 1.64 30.38 -0.31
N ALA A 430 1.34 30.09 -1.58
CA ALA A 430 1.19 31.13 -2.61
C ALA A 430 0.02 32.06 -2.30
N GLY A 431 -1.12 31.52 -1.88
CA GLY A 431 -2.28 32.28 -1.41
C GLY A 431 -1.95 33.15 -0.20
N ALA A 432 -1.27 32.59 0.82
CA ALA A 432 -0.85 33.33 2.01
C ALA A 432 0.13 34.49 1.68
N VAL A 433 1.05 34.27 0.75
CA VAL A 433 1.96 35.34 0.27
C VAL A 433 1.19 36.43 -0.47
N ALA A 434 0.25 36.08 -1.35
CA ALA A 434 -0.60 37.02 -2.06
C ALA A 434 -1.49 37.82 -1.08
N GLU A 435 -2.07 37.15 -0.07
CA GLU A 435 -2.88 37.81 0.95
C GLU A 435 -2.06 38.84 1.76
N ARG A 436 -0.83 38.49 2.15
CA ARG A 436 0.08 39.45 2.84
C ARG A 436 0.49 40.63 1.97
N ARG A 437 0.48 40.47 0.65
CA ARG A 437 0.66 41.58 -0.33
C ARG A 437 -0.62 42.35 -0.56
N ASN A 438 -1.73 41.95 0.04
CA ASN A 438 -3.07 42.46 -0.18
C ASN A 438 -3.62 42.23 -1.61
N ASP A 439 -3.10 41.23 -2.31
CA ASP A 439 -3.54 40.81 -3.64
C ASP A 439 -4.66 39.75 -3.47
N LEU A 440 -5.83 40.16 -2.94
CA LEU A 440 -6.88 39.26 -2.45
C LEU A 440 -7.47 38.35 -3.53
N GLU A 441 -7.61 38.81 -4.77
CA GLU A 441 -8.12 37.98 -5.87
C GLU A 441 -7.13 36.88 -6.26
N ILE A 442 -5.83 37.19 -6.23
CA ILE A 442 -4.77 36.18 -6.45
C ILE A 442 -4.76 35.17 -5.31
N ALA A 443 -4.88 35.62 -4.07
CA ALA A 443 -4.97 34.75 -2.90
C ALA A 443 -6.16 33.79 -3.02
N ARG A 444 -7.34 34.31 -3.38
CA ARG A 444 -8.56 33.52 -3.59
C ARG A 444 -8.38 32.44 -4.66
N THR A 445 -7.71 32.77 -5.77
CA THR A 445 -7.42 31.80 -6.83
C THR A 445 -6.58 30.64 -6.30
N HIS A 446 -5.46 30.96 -5.63
CA HIS A 446 -4.58 29.92 -5.10
C HIS A 446 -5.24 29.08 -4.00
N TYR A 447 -6.00 29.67 -3.10
CA TYR A 447 -6.71 28.91 -2.06
C TYR A 447 -7.79 28.00 -2.66
N ARG A 448 -8.44 28.42 -3.78
CA ARG A 448 -9.38 27.56 -4.50
C ARG A 448 -8.66 26.36 -5.14
N GLU A 449 -7.54 26.60 -5.83
CA GLU A 449 -6.70 25.54 -6.37
C GLU A 449 -6.24 24.56 -5.28
N ALA A 450 -5.87 25.07 -4.09
CA ALA A 450 -5.52 24.22 -2.95
C ALA A 450 -6.71 23.33 -2.48
N ALA A 451 -7.93 23.90 -2.47
CA ALA A 451 -9.13 23.16 -2.07
C ALA A 451 -9.61 22.17 -3.15
N GLU A 452 -9.31 22.42 -4.43
CA GLU A 452 -9.58 21.49 -5.53
C GLU A 452 -8.60 20.30 -5.51
N GLU A 453 -7.31 20.55 -5.24
CA GLU A 453 -6.28 19.51 -5.15
C GLU A 453 -6.46 18.62 -3.89
N ASP A 454 -6.84 19.21 -2.76
CA ASP A 454 -7.17 18.47 -1.54
C ASP A 454 -8.49 18.95 -0.93
N PRO A 455 -9.64 18.35 -1.33
CA PRO A 455 -10.95 18.70 -0.81
C PRO A 455 -11.13 18.42 0.70
N GLN A 456 -10.23 17.66 1.31
CA GLN A 456 -10.26 17.36 2.74
C GLN A 456 -9.37 18.30 3.57
N LEU A 457 -8.78 19.33 2.96
CA LEU A 457 -7.90 20.28 3.62
C LEU A 457 -8.71 21.43 4.26
N PRO A 458 -8.97 21.40 5.59
CA PRO A 458 -9.82 22.39 6.23
C PRO A 458 -9.22 23.82 6.17
N GLN A 459 -7.89 23.91 6.17
CA GLN A 459 -7.20 25.21 6.09
C GLN A 459 -7.49 25.95 4.78
N ALA A 460 -7.55 25.25 3.64
CA ALA A 460 -7.87 25.85 2.35
C ALA A 460 -9.28 26.47 2.36
N GLN A 461 -10.25 25.76 2.94
CA GLN A 461 -11.61 26.26 3.08
C GLN A 461 -11.68 27.46 4.03
N LYS A 462 -10.96 27.42 5.15
CA LYS A 462 -10.86 28.55 6.08
C LYS A 462 -10.29 29.78 5.38
N ASP A 463 -9.16 29.64 4.69
CA ASP A 463 -8.47 30.76 4.04
C ASP A 463 -9.30 31.34 2.88
N LEU A 464 -10.05 30.51 2.14
CA LEU A 464 -11.05 30.98 1.17
C LEU A 464 -12.13 31.83 1.86
N GLY A 465 -12.65 31.36 2.99
CA GLY A 465 -13.61 32.09 3.81
C GLY A 465 -13.05 33.44 4.28
N ASP A 466 -11.80 33.46 4.71
CA ASP A 466 -11.12 34.67 5.19
C ASP A 466 -10.98 35.72 4.09
N VAL A 467 -10.55 35.30 2.89
CA VAL A 467 -10.42 36.20 1.74
C VAL A 467 -11.80 36.66 1.24
N ALA A 468 -12.78 35.77 1.13
CA ALA A 468 -14.15 36.13 0.75
C ALA A 468 -14.77 37.13 1.74
N TYR A 469 -14.55 36.93 3.05
CA TYR A 469 -15.00 37.86 4.08
C TYR A 469 -14.39 39.25 3.93
N ARG A 470 -13.09 39.35 3.63
CA ARG A 470 -12.38 40.61 3.37
C ARG A 470 -12.83 41.31 2.08
N LEU A 471 -13.22 40.53 1.07
CA LEU A 471 -13.79 41.03 -0.18
C LEU A 471 -15.28 41.47 -0.04
N GLY A 472 -15.90 41.21 1.12
CA GLY A 472 -17.31 41.51 1.37
C GLY A 472 -18.29 40.47 0.80
N LEU A 473 -17.79 39.36 0.32
CA LEU A 473 -18.56 38.24 -0.25
C LEU A 473 -19.08 37.34 0.89
N HIS A 474 -20.00 37.90 1.71
CA HIS A 474 -20.40 37.31 2.99
C HIS A 474 -21.09 35.97 2.89
N ASP A 475 -21.82 35.70 1.79
CA ASP A 475 -22.48 34.40 1.58
C ASP A 475 -21.46 33.32 1.27
N GLU A 476 -20.56 33.60 0.33
CA GLU A 476 -19.45 32.71 -0.03
C GLU A 476 -18.53 32.43 1.19
N ALA A 477 -18.21 33.45 1.98
CA ALA A 477 -17.42 33.30 3.20
C ALA A 477 -18.10 32.34 4.20
N GLY A 478 -19.43 32.44 4.35
CA GLY A 478 -20.20 31.55 5.22
C GLY A 478 -20.10 30.10 4.77
N ASP A 479 -20.32 29.83 3.49
CA ASP A 479 -20.27 28.48 2.93
C ASP A 479 -18.89 27.83 3.12
N HIS A 480 -17.82 28.58 2.87
CA HIS A 480 -16.45 28.10 3.09
C HIS A 480 -16.13 27.85 4.56
N TYR A 481 -16.55 28.73 5.48
CA TYR A 481 -16.34 28.50 6.90
C TYR A 481 -17.16 27.29 7.42
N GLU A 482 -18.41 27.12 6.97
CA GLU A 482 -19.22 25.94 7.32
C GLU A 482 -18.54 24.67 6.85
N ARG A 483 -18.00 24.66 5.62
CA ARG A 483 -17.23 23.54 5.11
C ARG A 483 -15.96 23.28 5.92
N ALA A 484 -15.23 24.34 6.32
CA ALA A 484 -14.02 24.20 7.14
C ALA A 484 -14.30 23.54 8.50
N ILE A 485 -15.40 23.92 9.19
CA ILE A 485 -15.76 23.31 10.48
C ILE A 485 -16.38 21.91 10.36
N GLU A 486 -16.99 21.57 9.23
CA GLU A 486 -17.39 20.19 8.93
C GLU A 486 -16.18 19.27 8.84
N LEU A 487 -15.10 19.73 8.19
CA LEU A 487 -13.85 18.97 8.05
C LEU A 487 -13.04 18.92 9.36
N ALA A 488 -13.00 20.02 10.11
CA ALA A 488 -12.26 20.10 11.38
C ALA A 488 -13.04 20.99 12.40
N PRO A 489 -13.85 20.38 13.28
CA PRO A 489 -14.65 21.13 14.26
C PRO A 489 -13.86 21.90 15.32
N ASP A 490 -12.57 21.67 15.42
CA ASP A 490 -11.62 22.31 16.34
C ASP A 490 -10.56 23.17 15.64
N LEU A 491 -10.79 23.55 14.37
CA LEU A 491 -9.85 24.30 13.53
C LEU A 491 -9.42 25.63 14.13
N GLY A 492 -10.31 26.31 14.88
CA GLY A 492 -10.01 27.55 15.59
C GLY A 492 -11.27 28.34 15.99
N ASP A 493 -11.16 29.16 17.03
CA ASP A 493 -12.25 30.00 17.53
C ASP A 493 -12.58 31.18 16.60
N ASP A 494 -11.64 31.58 15.76
CA ASP A 494 -11.79 32.68 14.80
C ASP A 494 -12.81 32.34 13.69
N VAL A 495 -12.85 31.09 13.21
CA VAL A 495 -13.86 30.63 12.24
C VAL A 495 -15.26 30.74 12.79
N TYR A 496 -15.46 30.22 14.01
CA TYR A 496 -16.76 30.30 14.70
C TYR A 496 -17.14 31.73 15.05
N THR A 497 -16.17 32.57 15.41
CA THR A 497 -16.39 34.00 15.65
C THR A 497 -16.94 34.68 14.39
N ARG A 498 -16.33 34.41 13.22
CA ARG A 498 -16.75 35.00 11.93
C ARG A 498 -18.10 34.46 11.48
N LEU A 499 -18.36 33.15 11.62
CA LEU A 499 -19.68 32.58 11.35
C LEU A 499 -20.77 33.21 12.22
N GLY A 500 -20.51 33.37 13.52
CA GLY A 500 -21.43 34.07 14.43
C GLY A 500 -21.70 35.50 13.99
N ASN A 501 -20.65 36.23 13.59
CA ASN A 501 -20.78 37.59 13.06
C ASN A 501 -21.59 37.66 11.76
N LEU A 502 -21.41 36.70 10.85
CA LEU A 502 -22.19 36.60 9.62
C LEU A 502 -23.67 36.31 9.89
N GLN A 503 -23.97 35.36 10.79
CA GLN A 503 -25.36 35.05 11.15
C GLN A 503 -26.02 36.23 11.87
N TYR A 504 -25.31 36.96 12.72
CA TYR A 504 -25.82 38.16 13.37
C TYR A 504 -26.17 39.27 12.34
N LYS A 505 -25.31 39.50 11.34
CA LYS A 505 -25.58 40.43 10.25
C LYS A 505 -26.83 40.03 9.43
N ARG A 506 -27.10 38.73 9.31
CA ARG A 506 -28.29 38.16 8.64
C ARG A 506 -29.53 38.17 9.56
N PHE A 507 -29.47 38.80 10.72
CA PHE A 507 -30.52 38.82 11.76
C PHE A 507 -30.89 37.45 12.35
N ARG A 508 -30.06 36.42 12.15
CA ARG A 508 -30.22 35.07 12.74
C ARG A 508 -29.51 35.00 14.09
N ARG A 509 -30.13 35.62 15.08
CA ARG A 509 -29.49 35.80 16.42
C ARG A 509 -29.20 34.49 17.13
N GLU A 510 -30.10 33.53 17.03
CA GLU A 510 -29.96 32.23 17.69
C GLU A 510 -28.76 31.46 17.16
N ASP A 511 -28.62 31.42 15.82
CA ASP A 511 -27.47 30.78 15.17
C ASP A 511 -26.18 31.53 15.51
N ALA A 512 -26.18 32.84 15.53
CA ALA A 512 -25.02 33.62 15.95
C ALA A 512 -24.55 33.27 17.36
N VAL A 513 -25.49 33.19 18.33
CA VAL A 513 -25.18 32.79 19.70
C VAL A 513 -24.61 31.37 19.78
N LYS A 514 -25.12 30.43 18.97
CA LYS A 514 -24.64 29.07 18.91
C LYS A 514 -23.17 29.03 18.48
N TYR A 515 -22.81 29.70 17.37
CA TYR A 515 -21.45 29.76 16.91
C TYR A 515 -20.50 30.49 17.89
N TRP A 516 -20.92 31.60 18.47
CA TRP A 516 -20.13 32.33 19.46
C TRP A 516 -19.88 31.52 20.73
N ARG A 517 -20.86 30.73 21.19
CA ARG A 517 -20.64 29.80 22.33
C ARG A 517 -19.58 28.76 21.99
N ARG A 518 -19.64 28.21 20.78
CA ARG A 518 -18.64 27.25 20.32
C ARG A 518 -17.24 27.89 20.24
N ALA A 519 -17.14 29.13 19.80
CA ALA A 519 -15.88 29.87 19.82
C ALA A 519 -15.31 30.02 21.25
N LEU A 520 -16.16 30.29 22.24
CA LEU A 520 -15.71 30.37 23.65
C LEU A 520 -15.34 29.01 24.26
N GLU A 521 -15.96 27.92 23.81
CA GLU A 521 -15.53 26.57 24.20
C GLU A 521 -14.10 26.28 23.73
N LEU A 522 -13.75 26.71 22.51
CA LEU A 522 -12.42 26.56 21.96
C LEU A 522 -11.41 27.54 22.57
N ASN A 523 -11.82 28.79 22.76
CA ASN A 523 -10.99 29.83 23.35
C ASN A 523 -11.78 30.65 24.41
N PRO A 524 -11.73 30.22 25.67
CA PRO A 524 -12.43 30.92 26.75
C PRO A 524 -11.97 32.38 26.99
N GLN A 525 -10.84 32.80 26.44
CA GLN A 525 -10.30 34.14 26.58
C GLN A 525 -10.70 35.11 25.45
N ASN A 526 -11.52 34.67 24.46
CA ASN A 526 -11.95 35.51 23.35
C ASN A 526 -12.90 36.63 23.85
N GLN A 527 -12.34 37.81 24.07
CA GLN A 527 -13.08 38.99 24.60
C GLN A 527 -14.09 39.53 23.58
N VAL A 528 -13.81 39.43 22.29
CA VAL A 528 -14.71 39.88 21.21
C VAL A 528 -16.02 39.11 21.25
N VAL A 529 -15.91 37.78 21.39
CA VAL A 529 -17.09 36.90 21.43
C VAL A 529 -17.88 37.12 22.69
N ARG A 530 -17.23 37.35 23.87
CA ARG A 530 -17.93 37.69 25.11
C ARG A 530 -18.73 38.98 24.93
N ALA A 531 -18.12 40.03 24.41
CA ALA A 531 -18.81 41.30 24.17
C ALA A 531 -20.01 41.15 23.22
N ASN A 532 -19.86 40.34 22.16
CA ASN A 532 -20.95 40.08 21.23
C ASN A 532 -22.13 39.35 21.89
N LEU A 533 -21.85 38.39 22.78
CA LEU A 533 -22.90 37.67 23.54
C LEU A 533 -23.62 38.58 24.54
N ASP A 534 -22.90 39.47 25.23
CA ASP A 534 -23.48 40.43 26.15
C ASP A 534 -24.46 41.37 25.43
N VAL A 535 -24.07 41.93 24.28
CA VAL A 535 -24.94 42.79 23.46
C VAL A 535 -26.23 42.06 23.04
N VAL A 536 -26.16 40.79 22.72
CA VAL A 536 -27.36 40.02 22.33
C VAL A 536 -28.22 39.66 23.55
N ALA A 537 -27.61 39.37 24.70
CA ALA A 537 -28.31 39.10 25.94
C ALA A 537 -29.12 40.31 26.39
N ASP A 538 -28.53 41.51 26.35
CA ASP A 538 -29.21 42.79 26.67
C ASP A 538 -30.38 43.07 25.74
N ALA A 539 -30.19 42.78 24.44
CA ALA A 539 -31.23 42.97 23.42
C ALA A 539 -32.40 41.97 23.52
N LEU A 540 -32.17 40.80 24.11
CA LEU A 540 -33.22 39.80 24.42
C LEU A 540 -33.92 40.10 25.75
N GLY A 541 -33.18 40.57 26.76
CA GLY A 541 -33.72 40.96 28.06
C GLY A 541 -34.64 42.19 28.01
N SER A 542 -34.34 43.14 27.12
CA SER A 542 -35.16 44.34 26.90
C SER A 542 -36.49 44.11 26.18
N ARG A 543 -36.71 42.95 25.54
CA ARG A 543 -37.99 42.56 24.92
C ARG A 543 -38.96 41.81 25.85
N GLY A 544 -38.48 41.36 27.01
CA GLY A 544 -39.32 40.65 28.01
C GLY A 544 -39.96 41.59 29.07
N SER A 545 -39.70 42.89 28.98
CA SER A 545 -40.19 43.89 29.97
C SER A 545 -41.09 44.97 29.33
N GLY A 546 -41.63 44.71 28.14
CA GLY A 546 -42.57 45.61 27.45
C GLY A 546 -43.96 44.99 27.28
#